data_37222975201a95731c2ddac0528213ea
#
_entry.id   37222975201a95731c2ddac0528213ea
#
_cell.length_a   1.000
_cell.length_b   1.000
_cell.length_c   1.000
_cell.angle_alpha   90.00
_cell.angle_beta   90.00
_cell.angle_gamma   90.00
#
_symmetry.space_group_name_H-M   'P 1'
#
loop_
_entity.id
_entity.type
_entity.pdbx_description
1 polymer ?
#
loop_
_entity_poly.entity_id
_entity_poly.type
_entity_poly.pdbx_seq_one_letter_code
_entity_poly.pdbx_strand_id
1 'polypeptide(L)'
;MNIQGCTVLVIGANGVFGRLTAEKLLAMGANVIGTARSNESAANLPGGLTQGLLLDLESAESIATLTGYLSTSGVQLDGIINLAGVVGFGSTSDTSASDAQKLMQVNHLGPSAVISALLPVLAKSEREPFVLSITGVVAEKVFPGMSAYLTSKTAHSTWLKALNLEARRMKIRVIDVRPGHTETGLASRAVFGVAPAFPQGMTAEHVVGKIVEAIVSGKTELASTDF
;
A
#
# COMPACT_ATOMS: atom_id res chain seq x y z
N MET A 1 15.78 -6.70 -9.33
CA MET A 1 15.28 -8.09 -9.18
C MET A 1 14.54 -8.57 -10.43
N ASN A 2 14.47 -9.88 -10.69
CA ASN A 2 13.61 -10.43 -11.73
C ASN A 2 12.22 -10.73 -11.14
N ILE A 3 11.18 -10.15 -11.75
CA ILE A 3 9.78 -10.30 -11.28
C ILE A 3 9.13 -11.59 -11.80
N GLN A 4 9.62 -12.16 -12.89
CA GLN A 4 9.04 -13.38 -13.47
C GLN A 4 9.02 -14.53 -12.46
N GLY A 5 7.83 -15.10 -12.24
CA GLY A 5 7.59 -16.18 -11.28
C GLY A 5 7.60 -15.75 -9.80
N CYS A 6 7.80 -14.45 -9.48
CA CYS A 6 7.62 -13.96 -8.11
C CYS A 6 6.14 -14.01 -7.71
N THR A 7 5.86 -14.35 -6.46
CA THR A 7 4.52 -14.23 -5.89
C THR A 7 4.41 -12.96 -5.05
N VAL A 8 3.50 -12.06 -5.43
CA VAL A 8 3.36 -10.74 -4.82
C VAL A 8 1.95 -10.54 -4.28
N LEU A 9 1.84 -10.20 -3.00
CA LEU A 9 0.58 -9.76 -2.39
C LEU A 9 0.38 -8.27 -2.67
N VAL A 10 -0.73 -7.90 -3.31
CA VAL A 10 -1.13 -6.51 -3.56
C VAL A 10 -2.34 -6.15 -2.70
N ILE A 11 -2.11 -5.36 -1.66
CA ILE A 11 -3.15 -4.87 -0.75
C ILE A 11 -3.84 -3.68 -1.41
N GLY A 12 -5.17 -3.76 -1.56
CA GLY A 12 -5.97 -2.77 -2.26
C GLY A 12 -5.92 -2.90 -3.79
N ALA A 13 -5.83 -4.14 -4.30
CA ALA A 13 -5.74 -4.44 -5.73
C ALA A 13 -6.95 -3.98 -6.56
N ASN A 14 -8.09 -3.69 -5.93
CA ASN A 14 -9.30 -3.15 -6.57
C ASN A 14 -9.25 -1.62 -6.77
N GLY A 15 -8.32 -0.92 -6.13
CA GLY A 15 -8.10 0.53 -6.33
C GLY A 15 -7.32 0.82 -7.61
N VAL A 16 -7.27 2.10 -8.04
CA VAL A 16 -6.60 2.49 -9.29
C VAL A 16 -5.12 2.08 -9.30
N PHE A 17 -4.35 2.46 -8.29
CA PHE A 17 -2.96 2.05 -8.19
C PHE A 17 -2.79 0.53 -8.09
N GLY A 18 -3.64 -0.12 -7.27
CA GLY A 18 -3.56 -1.57 -7.04
C GLY A 18 -3.81 -2.36 -8.31
N ARG A 19 -4.84 -2.00 -9.08
CA ARG A 19 -5.18 -2.65 -10.34
C ARG A 19 -4.07 -2.49 -11.37
N LEU A 20 -3.63 -1.25 -11.63
CA LEU A 20 -2.56 -0.99 -12.59
C LEU A 20 -1.24 -1.68 -12.22
N THR A 21 -0.91 -1.72 -10.91
CA THR A 21 0.28 -2.42 -10.43
C THR A 21 0.15 -3.93 -10.63
N ALA A 22 -0.99 -4.52 -10.27
CA ALA A 22 -1.24 -5.93 -10.46
C ALA A 22 -1.17 -6.33 -11.96
N GLU A 23 -1.81 -5.56 -12.84
CA GLU A 23 -1.78 -5.77 -14.29
C GLU A 23 -0.34 -5.74 -14.85
N LYS A 24 0.47 -4.74 -14.43
CA LYS A 24 1.88 -4.66 -14.85
C LYS A 24 2.71 -5.85 -14.34
N LEU A 25 2.53 -6.26 -13.09
CA LEU A 25 3.25 -7.41 -12.53
C LEU A 25 2.85 -8.72 -13.23
N LEU A 26 1.56 -8.93 -13.50
CA LEU A 26 1.06 -10.07 -14.27
C LEU A 26 1.67 -10.10 -15.68
N ALA A 27 1.73 -8.94 -16.36
CA ALA A 27 2.34 -8.84 -17.69
C ALA A 27 3.85 -9.14 -17.68
N MET A 28 4.52 -8.98 -16.53
CA MET A 28 5.93 -9.34 -16.32
C MET A 28 6.12 -10.80 -15.86
N GLY A 29 5.03 -11.59 -15.81
CA GLY A 29 5.06 -12.99 -15.43
C GLY A 29 5.07 -13.28 -13.93
N ALA A 30 4.67 -12.32 -13.08
CA ALA A 30 4.49 -12.57 -11.66
C ALA A 30 3.19 -13.33 -11.38
N ASN A 31 3.15 -14.04 -10.26
CA ASN A 31 1.94 -14.52 -9.61
C ASN A 31 1.43 -13.41 -8.68
N VAL A 32 0.22 -12.94 -8.86
CA VAL A 32 -0.32 -11.84 -8.05
C VAL A 32 -1.50 -12.32 -7.21
N ILE A 33 -1.40 -12.13 -5.90
CA ILE A 33 -2.50 -12.27 -4.96
C ILE A 33 -3.02 -10.86 -4.67
N GLY A 34 -4.27 -10.60 -5.08
CA GLY A 34 -4.90 -9.29 -4.90
C GLY A 34 -5.88 -9.27 -3.74
N THR A 35 -5.96 -8.17 -3.00
CA THR A 35 -6.99 -8.02 -1.96
C THR A 35 -7.99 -6.92 -2.27
N ALA A 36 -9.24 -7.13 -1.80
CA ALA A 36 -10.31 -6.14 -1.77
C ALA A 36 -10.98 -6.16 -0.39
N ARG A 37 -11.60 -5.05 0.01
CA ARG A 37 -12.17 -4.91 1.36
C ARG A 37 -13.42 -5.78 1.59
N SER A 38 -14.24 -5.95 0.58
CA SER A 38 -15.54 -6.64 0.65
C SER A 38 -15.82 -7.44 -0.62
N ASN A 39 -16.81 -8.32 -0.58
CA ASN A 39 -17.27 -9.05 -1.77
C ASN A 39 -17.70 -8.10 -2.91
N GLU A 40 -18.34 -6.99 -2.60
CA GLU A 40 -18.71 -5.97 -3.59
C GLU A 40 -17.47 -5.38 -4.26
N SER A 41 -16.47 -4.98 -3.48
CA SER A 41 -15.24 -4.42 -4.03
C SER A 41 -14.35 -5.45 -4.72
N ALA A 42 -14.50 -6.74 -4.40
CA ALA A 42 -13.80 -7.84 -5.05
C ALA A 42 -14.22 -8.02 -6.52
N ALA A 43 -15.43 -7.61 -6.88
CA ALA A 43 -15.89 -7.60 -8.27
C ALA A 43 -15.03 -6.67 -9.18
N ASN A 44 -14.30 -5.72 -8.59
CA ASN A 44 -13.41 -4.79 -9.29
C ASN A 44 -11.92 -5.21 -9.25
N LEU A 45 -11.64 -6.42 -8.78
CA LEU A 45 -10.27 -6.97 -8.87
C LEU A 45 -9.88 -7.18 -10.34
N PRO A 46 -8.61 -6.95 -10.71
CA PRO A 46 -8.16 -7.20 -12.07
C PRO A 46 -8.25 -8.68 -12.45
N GLY A 47 -8.47 -8.94 -13.73
CA GLY A 47 -8.40 -10.31 -14.26
C GLY A 47 -6.98 -10.88 -14.21
N GLY A 48 -6.87 -12.21 -14.23
CA GLY A 48 -5.57 -12.90 -14.28
C GLY A 48 -4.86 -13.03 -12.94
N LEU A 49 -5.44 -12.56 -11.83
CA LEU A 49 -4.88 -12.80 -10.49
C LEU A 49 -4.75 -14.29 -10.21
N THR A 50 -3.65 -14.68 -9.56
CA THR A 50 -3.49 -16.04 -9.04
C THR A 50 -4.56 -16.33 -7.98
N GLN A 51 -4.88 -15.32 -7.16
CA GLN A 51 -5.93 -15.40 -6.15
C GLN A 51 -6.46 -14.00 -5.79
N GLY A 52 -7.78 -13.89 -5.59
CA GLY A 52 -8.42 -12.73 -4.95
C GLY A 52 -8.82 -13.08 -3.51
N LEU A 53 -8.47 -12.23 -2.55
CA LEU A 53 -8.74 -12.41 -1.13
C LEU A 53 -9.45 -11.19 -0.53
N LEU A 54 -10.19 -11.40 0.55
CA LEU A 54 -10.79 -10.29 1.30
C LEU A 54 -9.81 -9.81 2.39
N LEU A 55 -9.72 -8.50 2.53
CA LEU A 55 -8.96 -7.84 3.59
C LEU A 55 -9.60 -6.50 3.95
N ASP A 56 -10.21 -6.44 5.09
CA ASP A 56 -10.62 -5.19 5.72
C ASP A 56 -9.56 -4.76 6.75
N LEU A 57 -8.86 -3.67 6.46
CA LEU A 57 -7.81 -3.12 7.34
C LEU A 57 -8.36 -2.50 8.63
N GLU A 58 -9.67 -2.28 8.72
CA GLU A 58 -10.35 -1.85 9.95
C GLU A 58 -10.72 -3.03 10.88
N SER A 59 -10.66 -4.28 10.39
CA SER A 59 -11.01 -5.49 11.12
C SER A 59 -9.79 -6.33 11.50
N ALA A 60 -9.54 -6.44 12.81
CA ALA A 60 -8.49 -7.31 13.33
C ALA A 60 -8.73 -8.80 12.96
N GLU A 61 -9.99 -9.24 12.91
CA GLU A 61 -10.37 -10.59 12.50
C GLU A 61 -10.06 -10.83 11.02
N SER A 62 -10.36 -9.87 10.14
CA SER A 62 -10.04 -9.96 8.71
C SER A 62 -8.52 -10.03 8.48
N ILE A 63 -7.76 -9.21 9.20
CA ILE A 63 -6.29 -9.23 9.16
C ILE A 63 -5.76 -10.59 9.63
N ALA A 64 -6.25 -11.11 10.77
CA ALA A 64 -5.84 -12.41 11.28
C ALA A 64 -6.19 -13.57 10.33
N THR A 65 -7.36 -13.53 9.72
CA THR A 65 -7.83 -14.53 8.74
C THR A 65 -6.91 -14.56 7.51
N LEU A 66 -6.64 -13.39 6.89
CA LEU A 66 -5.76 -13.31 5.73
C LEU A 66 -4.34 -13.79 6.07
N THR A 67 -3.76 -13.25 7.14
CA THR A 67 -2.37 -13.54 7.50
C THR A 67 -2.20 -14.98 7.97
N GLY A 68 -3.17 -15.54 8.69
CA GLY A 68 -3.21 -16.95 9.06
C GLY A 68 -3.27 -17.87 7.85
N TYR A 69 -4.17 -17.57 6.89
CA TYR A 69 -4.25 -18.29 5.62
C TYR A 69 -2.91 -18.29 4.87
N LEU A 70 -2.32 -17.12 4.62
CA LEU A 70 -1.06 -17.01 3.89
C LEU A 70 0.11 -17.68 4.62
N SER A 71 0.08 -17.73 5.95
CA SER A 71 1.12 -18.37 6.76
C SER A 71 1.07 -19.90 6.73
N THR A 72 -0.12 -20.48 6.49
CA THR A 72 -0.36 -21.93 6.57
C THR A 72 -0.62 -22.59 5.22
N SER A 73 -0.95 -21.82 4.18
CA SER A 73 -1.28 -22.32 2.84
C SER A 73 -0.10 -22.90 2.05
N GLY A 74 1.12 -22.73 2.53
CA GLY A 74 2.33 -23.09 1.78
C GLY A 74 2.69 -22.11 0.65
N VAL A 75 1.96 -21.00 0.52
CA VAL A 75 2.29 -19.94 -0.45
C VAL A 75 3.63 -19.30 -0.06
N GLN A 76 4.56 -19.28 -1.01
CA GLN A 76 5.80 -18.53 -0.86
C GLN A 76 5.57 -17.10 -1.36
N LEU A 77 5.73 -16.11 -0.49
CA LEU A 77 5.66 -14.70 -0.86
C LEU A 77 7.05 -14.14 -1.14
N ASP A 78 7.17 -13.40 -2.24
CA ASP A 78 8.38 -12.68 -2.63
C ASP A 78 8.21 -11.16 -2.49
N GLY A 79 6.97 -10.67 -2.39
CA GLY A 79 6.69 -9.26 -2.22
C GLY A 79 5.34 -8.97 -1.55
N ILE A 80 5.29 -7.87 -0.81
CA ILE A 80 4.06 -7.28 -0.30
C ILE A 80 4.01 -5.82 -0.76
N ILE A 81 2.95 -5.44 -1.45
CA ILE A 81 2.71 -4.08 -1.93
C ILE A 81 1.44 -3.55 -1.29
N ASN A 82 1.55 -2.54 -0.45
CA ASN A 82 0.41 -1.86 0.14
C ASN A 82 0.08 -0.57 -0.61
N LEU A 83 -1.03 -0.58 -1.34
CA LEU A 83 -1.59 0.55 -2.09
C LEU A 83 -2.97 0.96 -1.57
N ALA A 84 -3.42 0.34 -0.48
CA ALA A 84 -4.64 0.74 0.19
C ALA A 84 -4.43 2.05 0.98
N GLY A 85 -5.47 2.85 1.04
CA GLY A 85 -5.46 4.07 1.83
C GLY A 85 -6.75 4.87 1.67
N VAL A 86 -6.97 5.73 2.63
CA VAL A 86 -8.10 6.68 2.66
C VAL A 86 -7.59 8.08 2.98
N VAL A 87 -8.32 9.10 2.59
CA VAL A 87 -8.01 10.51 2.82
C VAL A 87 -9.18 11.20 3.53
N GLY A 88 -8.89 12.26 4.26
CA GLY A 88 -9.89 13.16 4.85
C GLY A 88 -9.39 14.59 4.81
N PHE A 89 -10.31 15.54 4.71
CA PHE A 89 -10.04 16.96 4.61
C PHE A 89 -10.83 17.73 5.66
N GLY A 90 -10.20 18.65 6.34
CA GLY A 90 -10.81 19.50 7.34
C GLY A 90 -9.79 20.17 8.25
N SER A 91 -10.22 21.21 8.96
CA SER A 91 -9.36 21.82 9.99
C SER A 91 -9.14 20.85 11.15
N THR A 92 -8.13 21.10 11.95
CA THR A 92 -7.87 20.28 13.14
C THR A 92 -9.05 20.31 14.13
N SER A 93 -9.77 21.43 14.21
CA SER A 93 -10.96 21.59 15.07
C SER A 93 -12.17 20.83 14.56
N ASP A 94 -12.28 20.58 13.26
CA ASP A 94 -13.43 19.94 12.63
C ASP A 94 -13.25 18.43 12.44
N THR A 95 -12.02 17.95 12.66
CA THR A 95 -11.72 16.52 12.56
C THR A 95 -12.16 15.78 13.83
N SER A 96 -13.12 14.88 13.71
CA SER A 96 -13.55 14.05 14.84
C SER A 96 -12.49 13.02 15.26
N ALA A 97 -12.53 12.60 16.52
CA ALA A 97 -11.64 11.53 16.99
C ALA A 97 -11.84 10.21 16.20
N SER A 98 -13.08 9.90 15.82
CA SER A 98 -13.40 8.71 15.02
C SER A 98 -12.82 8.79 13.61
N ASP A 99 -12.86 9.97 12.96
CA ASP A 99 -12.27 10.17 11.64
C ASP A 99 -10.75 10.04 11.67
N ALA A 100 -10.12 10.66 12.67
CA ALA A 100 -8.68 10.53 12.89
C ALA A 100 -8.26 9.06 13.14
N GLN A 101 -9.04 8.35 13.96
CA GLN A 101 -8.82 6.94 14.25
C GLN A 101 -8.96 6.08 12.99
N LYS A 102 -9.97 6.34 12.14
CA LYS A 102 -10.15 5.63 10.86
C LYS A 102 -8.97 5.84 9.94
N LEU A 103 -8.48 7.07 9.78
CA LEU A 103 -7.29 7.37 9.00
C LEU A 103 -6.05 6.62 9.53
N MET A 104 -5.83 6.62 10.84
CA MET A 104 -4.73 5.87 11.47
C MET A 104 -4.87 4.37 11.24
N GLN A 105 -6.07 3.83 11.39
CA GLN A 105 -6.32 2.40 11.25
C GLN A 105 -6.04 1.92 9.82
N VAL A 106 -6.60 2.60 8.81
CA VAL A 106 -6.49 2.16 7.41
C VAL A 106 -5.13 2.48 6.81
N ASN A 107 -4.55 3.65 7.14
CA ASN A 107 -3.31 4.09 6.51
C ASN A 107 -2.04 3.61 7.22
N HIS A 108 -2.14 3.18 8.49
CA HIS A 108 -0.98 2.79 9.28
C HIS A 108 -1.16 1.46 10.02
N LEU A 109 -2.07 1.39 10.99
CA LEU A 109 -2.14 0.25 11.92
C LEU A 109 -2.48 -1.06 11.21
N GLY A 110 -3.48 -1.04 10.35
CA GLY A 110 -3.88 -2.22 9.58
C GLY A 110 -2.79 -2.74 8.64
N PRO A 111 -2.24 -1.91 7.75
CA PRO A 111 -1.13 -2.34 6.89
C PRO A 111 0.10 -2.82 7.67
N SER A 112 0.46 -2.14 8.76
CA SER A 112 1.59 -2.54 9.61
C SER A 112 1.36 -3.91 10.25
N ALA A 113 0.13 -4.19 10.72
CA ALA A 113 -0.23 -5.48 11.28
C ALA A 113 -0.12 -6.61 10.24
N VAL A 114 -0.65 -6.41 9.01
CA VAL A 114 -0.53 -7.38 7.92
C VAL A 114 0.92 -7.65 7.57
N ILE A 115 1.69 -6.60 7.34
CA ILE A 115 3.11 -6.72 6.96
C ILE A 115 3.90 -7.43 8.06
N SER A 116 3.75 -7.00 9.33
CA SER A 116 4.46 -7.62 10.46
C SER A 116 4.16 -9.11 10.60
N ALA A 117 2.89 -9.51 10.48
CA ALA A 117 2.49 -10.91 10.57
C ALA A 117 3.05 -11.78 9.43
N LEU A 118 3.29 -11.18 8.24
CA LEU A 118 3.78 -11.87 7.05
C LEU A 118 5.31 -11.79 6.86
N LEU A 119 6.04 -11.02 7.67
CA LEU A 119 7.51 -10.98 7.59
C LEU A 119 8.17 -12.38 7.70
N PRO A 120 7.70 -13.29 8.60
CA PRO A 120 8.27 -14.65 8.66
C PRO A 120 8.01 -15.48 7.39
N VAL A 121 6.91 -15.22 6.68
CA VAL A 121 6.61 -15.87 5.38
C VAL A 121 7.53 -15.31 4.32
N LEU A 122 7.63 -13.98 4.24
CA LEU A 122 8.46 -13.27 3.28
C LEU A 122 9.97 -13.61 3.45
N ALA A 123 10.43 -13.79 4.70
CA ALA A 123 11.81 -14.15 5.00
C ALA A 123 12.22 -15.56 4.51
N LYS A 124 11.27 -16.41 4.12
CA LYS A 124 11.53 -17.72 3.51
C LYS A 124 11.78 -17.65 2.01
N SER A 125 11.55 -16.48 1.40
CA SER A 125 11.80 -16.31 -0.03
C SER A 125 13.30 -16.48 -0.33
N GLU A 126 13.61 -17.28 -1.35
CA GLU A 126 14.95 -17.45 -1.88
C GLU A 126 15.31 -16.38 -2.94
N ARG A 127 14.39 -15.45 -3.18
CA ARG A 127 14.55 -14.33 -4.11
C ARG A 127 14.99 -13.07 -3.35
N GLU A 128 14.77 -11.91 -3.90
CA GLU A 128 15.03 -10.62 -3.24
C GLU A 128 13.70 -10.08 -2.64
N PRO A 129 13.26 -10.60 -1.46
CA PRO A 129 11.96 -10.26 -0.93
C PRO A 129 11.84 -8.77 -0.61
N PHE A 130 10.65 -8.23 -0.80
CA PHE A 130 10.42 -6.81 -0.57
C PHE A 130 9.04 -6.49 0.03
N VAL A 131 9.00 -5.35 0.73
CA VAL A 131 7.79 -4.66 1.16
C VAL A 131 7.77 -3.29 0.51
N LEU A 132 6.66 -2.91 -0.09
CA LEU A 132 6.43 -1.58 -0.63
C LEU A 132 5.15 -0.99 -0.06
N SER A 133 5.19 0.26 0.38
CA SER A 133 3.98 1.00 0.75
C SER A 133 3.98 2.41 0.19
N ILE A 134 2.79 2.89 -0.18
CA ILE A 134 2.59 4.26 -0.63
C ILE A 134 2.20 5.15 0.55
N THR A 135 3.04 6.13 0.89
CA THR A 135 2.79 7.11 1.95
C THR A 135 2.44 8.48 1.39
N GLY A 136 3.00 8.85 0.24
CA GLY A 136 2.72 10.11 -0.46
C GLY A 136 3.55 11.29 0.04
N VAL A 137 3.56 12.36 -0.72
CA VAL A 137 4.26 13.62 -0.42
C VAL A 137 3.86 14.22 0.92
N VAL A 138 2.68 13.89 1.41
CA VAL A 138 2.16 14.30 2.73
C VAL A 138 2.96 13.73 3.90
N ALA A 139 3.79 12.72 3.69
CA ALA A 139 4.76 12.25 4.67
C ALA A 139 6.07 13.07 4.67
N GLU A 140 6.27 13.95 3.68
CA GLU A 140 7.43 14.84 3.55
C GLU A 140 7.08 16.30 3.83
N LYS A 141 5.86 16.71 3.48
CA LYS A 141 5.44 18.13 3.52
C LYS A 141 4.12 18.26 4.27
N VAL A 142 4.02 19.36 5.04
CA VAL A 142 2.81 19.68 5.79
C VAL A 142 1.88 20.56 4.95
N PHE A 143 0.60 20.20 4.91
CA PHE A 143 -0.44 20.96 4.23
C PHE A 143 -1.57 21.28 5.21
N PRO A 144 -2.11 22.51 5.22
CA PRO A 144 -3.25 22.86 6.06
C PRO A 144 -4.51 22.05 5.65
N GLY A 145 -5.40 21.82 6.60
CA GLY A 145 -6.66 21.12 6.34
C GLY A 145 -6.53 19.60 6.13
N MET A 146 -5.40 19.00 6.49
CA MET A 146 -5.14 17.57 6.31
C MET A 146 -4.42 16.93 7.51
N SER A 147 -4.49 17.53 8.70
CA SER A 147 -3.64 17.14 9.85
C SER A 147 -3.74 15.66 10.21
N ALA A 148 -4.92 15.10 10.32
CA ALA A 148 -5.10 13.67 10.64
C ALA A 148 -4.59 12.74 9.53
N TYR A 149 -4.82 13.12 8.26
CA TYR A 149 -4.29 12.35 7.12
C TYR A 149 -2.77 12.38 7.07
N LEU A 150 -2.17 13.58 7.16
CA LEU A 150 -0.73 13.76 7.25
C LEU A 150 -0.11 12.89 8.36
N THR A 151 -0.70 12.97 9.58
CA THR A 151 -0.23 12.21 10.73
C THR A 151 -0.24 10.71 10.44
N SER A 152 -1.32 10.18 9.83
CA SER A 152 -1.42 8.75 9.52
C SER A 152 -0.37 8.29 8.51
N LYS A 153 -0.11 9.08 7.47
CA LYS A 153 0.89 8.75 6.43
C LYS A 153 2.32 8.93 6.94
N THR A 154 2.58 9.98 7.74
CA THR A 154 3.89 10.18 8.37
C THR A 154 4.22 9.08 9.39
N ALA A 155 3.23 8.64 10.18
CA ALA A 155 3.39 7.52 11.09
C ALA A 155 3.80 6.25 10.33
N HIS A 156 3.12 5.96 9.19
CA HIS A 156 3.45 4.80 8.37
C HIS A 156 4.84 4.91 7.72
N SER A 157 5.20 6.07 7.17
CA SER A 157 6.54 6.31 6.62
C SER A 157 7.64 6.13 7.68
N THR A 158 7.43 6.64 8.89
CA THR A 158 8.38 6.46 9.99
C THR A 158 8.50 4.99 10.40
N TRP A 159 7.38 4.27 10.45
CA TRP A 159 7.36 2.83 10.72
C TRP A 159 8.11 2.05 9.64
N LEU A 160 7.94 2.38 8.34
CA LEU A 160 8.69 1.75 7.24
C LEU A 160 10.20 1.98 7.36
N LYS A 161 10.64 3.15 7.82
CA LYS A 161 12.07 3.42 8.09
C LYS A 161 12.61 2.53 9.20
N ALA A 162 11.86 2.35 10.29
CA ALA A 162 12.23 1.42 11.36
C ALA A 162 12.27 -0.02 10.85
N LEU A 163 11.22 -0.46 10.15
CA LEU A 163 11.14 -1.77 9.53
C LEU A 163 12.33 -2.03 8.58
N ASN A 164 12.75 -1.04 7.79
CA ASN A 164 13.89 -1.19 6.89
C ASN A 164 15.19 -1.52 7.62
N LEU A 165 15.38 -0.99 8.84
CA LEU A 165 16.55 -1.33 9.66
C LEU A 165 16.46 -2.75 10.24
N GLU A 166 15.29 -3.14 10.72
CA GLU A 166 15.05 -4.46 11.33
C GLU A 166 15.04 -5.59 10.27
N ALA A 167 14.43 -5.34 9.11
CA ALA A 167 14.26 -6.31 8.04
C ALA A 167 15.56 -6.66 7.30
N ARG A 168 16.63 -5.88 7.47
CA ARG A 168 17.96 -6.18 6.89
C ARG A 168 18.48 -7.56 7.26
N ARG A 169 18.25 -8.01 8.51
CA ARG A 169 18.66 -9.35 8.97
C ARG A 169 17.90 -10.46 8.26
N MET A 170 16.71 -10.19 7.78
CA MET A 170 15.86 -11.09 7.01
C MET A 170 16.08 -10.92 5.49
N LYS A 171 16.99 -10.05 5.08
CA LYS A 171 17.27 -9.69 3.67
C LYS A 171 16.03 -9.17 2.94
N ILE A 172 15.06 -8.60 3.66
CA ILE A 172 13.86 -8.01 3.09
C ILE A 172 14.13 -6.53 2.80
N ARG A 173 13.91 -6.11 1.58
CA ARG A 173 14.00 -4.72 1.15
C ARG A 173 12.69 -3.99 1.43
N VAL A 174 12.76 -2.79 2.00
CA VAL A 174 11.58 -1.96 2.27
C VAL A 174 11.64 -0.73 1.38
N ILE A 175 10.51 -0.40 0.74
CA ILE A 175 10.39 0.70 -0.23
C ILE A 175 9.26 1.62 0.21
N ASP A 176 9.59 2.85 0.57
CA ASP A 176 8.62 3.91 0.87
C ASP A 176 8.41 4.78 -0.36
N VAL A 177 7.16 4.88 -0.84
CA VAL A 177 6.79 5.58 -2.08
C VAL A 177 5.98 6.83 -1.75
N ARG A 178 6.46 8.01 -2.15
CA ARG A 178 5.90 9.30 -1.76
C ARG A 178 5.53 10.18 -2.96
N PRO A 179 4.60 9.75 -3.83
CA PRO A 179 4.15 10.57 -4.96
C PRO A 179 3.41 11.81 -4.48
N GLY A 180 3.41 12.85 -5.30
CA GLY A 180 2.52 14.01 -5.16
C GLY A 180 1.08 13.67 -5.51
N HIS A 181 0.26 14.72 -5.70
CA HIS A 181 -1.12 14.55 -6.14
C HIS A 181 -1.19 13.75 -7.45
N THR A 182 -2.04 12.73 -7.45
CA THR A 182 -2.20 11.79 -8.57
C THR A 182 -3.69 11.55 -8.81
N GLU A 183 -4.10 11.54 -10.07
CA GLU A 183 -5.47 11.40 -10.51
C GLU A 183 -6.00 9.96 -10.37
N THR A 184 -6.31 9.58 -9.13
CA THR A 184 -6.85 8.25 -8.79
C THR A 184 -8.30 8.30 -8.31
N GLY A 185 -8.88 9.49 -8.21
CA GLY A 185 -10.19 9.71 -7.61
C GLY A 185 -10.21 9.48 -6.08
N LEU A 186 -9.06 9.38 -5.42
CA LEU A 186 -9.01 9.22 -3.96
C LEU A 186 -9.60 10.44 -3.24
N ALA A 187 -9.27 11.64 -3.71
CA ALA A 187 -9.74 12.90 -3.13
C ALA A 187 -11.27 13.06 -3.15
N SER A 188 -11.95 12.56 -4.19
CA SER A 188 -13.41 12.59 -4.30
C SER A 188 -14.11 11.57 -3.40
N ARG A 189 -13.37 10.64 -2.79
CA ARG A 189 -13.86 9.60 -1.88
C ARG A 189 -13.34 9.80 -0.46
N ALA A 190 -13.13 11.06 -0.06
CA ALA A 190 -12.70 11.38 1.29
C ALA A 190 -13.64 10.77 2.34
N VAL A 191 -13.10 10.26 3.44
CA VAL A 191 -13.90 9.69 4.54
C VAL A 191 -14.61 10.76 5.35
N PHE A 192 -14.10 11.98 5.31
CA PHE A 192 -14.75 13.19 5.82
C PHE A 192 -14.22 14.44 5.08
N GLY A 193 -15.02 15.51 5.12
CA GLY A 193 -14.69 16.79 4.50
C GLY A 193 -14.71 16.74 2.98
N VAL A 194 -14.31 17.84 2.37
CA VAL A 194 -14.29 18.03 0.92
C VAL A 194 -12.87 18.40 0.51
N ALA A 195 -12.39 17.78 -0.55
CA ALA A 195 -11.09 18.10 -1.12
C ALA A 195 -11.04 19.55 -1.59
N PRO A 196 -9.96 20.29 -1.33
CA PRO A 196 -9.73 21.57 -1.98
C PRO A 196 -9.53 21.36 -3.49
N ALA A 197 -9.63 22.44 -4.26
CA ALA A 197 -9.24 22.40 -5.66
C ALA A 197 -7.73 22.15 -5.76
N PHE A 198 -7.36 21.00 -6.30
CA PHE A 198 -5.97 20.68 -6.62
C PHE A 198 -5.64 21.10 -8.06
N PRO A 199 -4.40 21.51 -8.33
CA PRO A 199 -3.92 21.55 -9.71
C PRO A 199 -3.95 20.13 -10.29
N GLN A 200 -3.91 20.03 -11.62
CA GLN A 200 -3.85 18.74 -12.30
C GLN A 200 -2.66 17.91 -11.76
N GLY A 201 -2.98 16.71 -11.30
CA GLY A 201 -2.01 15.76 -10.76
C GLY A 201 -1.31 14.92 -11.82
N MET A 202 -0.44 14.05 -11.35
CA MET A 202 0.19 13.04 -12.20
C MET A 202 -0.84 11.99 -12.62
N THR A 203 -0.57 11.30 -13.73
CA THR A 203 -1.36 10.13 -14.12
C THR A 203 -0.99 8.93 -13.22
N ALA A 204 -1.97 8.06 -12.98
CA ALA A 204 -1.74 6.86 -12.18
C ALA A 204 -0.74 5.91 -12.87
N GLU A 205 -0.76 5.83 -14.19
CA GLU A 205 0.15 5.03 -15.01
C GLU A 205 1.61 5.46 -14.85
N HIS A 206 1.87 6.78 -14.79
CA HIS A 206 3.20 7.32 -14.55
C HIS A 206 3.73 6.87 -13.18
N VAL A 207 2.94 7.07 -12.12
CA VAL A 207 3.32 6.68 -10.76
C VAL A 207 3.55 5.17 -10.64
N VAL A 208 2.65 4.36 -11.21
CA VAL A 208 2.81 2.90 -11.21
C VAL A 208 4.02 2.46 -12.02
N GLY A 209 4.34 3.15 -13.11
CA GLY A 209 5.58 2.93 -13.85
C GLY A 209 6.81 3.06 -12.96
N LYS A 210 6.88 4.14 -12.18
CA LYS A 210 7.96 4.40 -11.21
C LYS A 210 7.99 3.37 -10.07
N ILE A 211 6.83 2.95 -9.57
CA ILE A 211 6.73 1.90 -8.55
C ILE A 211 7.37 0.60 -9.05
N VAL A 212 6.98 0.14 -10.24
CA VAL A 212 7.52 -1.11 -10.81
C VAL A 212 9.01 -0.98 -11.13
N GLU A 213 9.45 0.17 -11.66
CA GLU A 213 10.87 0.47 -11.86
C GLU A 213 11.66 0.38 -10.55
N ALA A 214 11.15 0.93 -9.45
CA ALA A 214 11.81 0.87 -8.13
C ALA A 214 11.94 -0.56 -7.61
N ILE A 215 10.91 -1.39 -7.81
CA ILE A 215 10.96 -2.82 -7.44
C ILE A 215 12.09 -3.52 -8.21
N VAL A 216 12.14 -3.34 -9.53
CA VAL A 216 13.10 -4.01 -10.42
C VAL A 216 14.53 -3.51 -10.19
N SER A 217 14.71 -2.18 -10.06
CA SER A 217 16.04 -1.56 -9.93
C SER A 217 16.67 -1.66 -8.54
N GLY A 218 15.93 -2.16 -7.53
CA GLY A 218 16.47 -2.32 -6.19
C GLY A 218 16.45 -1.07 -5.32
N LYS A 219 15.66 -0.04 -5.68
CA LYS A 219 15.49 1.16 -4.85
C LYS A 219 14.87 0.82 -3.48
N THR A 220 15.17 1.62 -2.48
CA THR A 220 14.61 1.52 -1.12
C THR A 220 13.63 2.65 -0.82
N GLU A 221 13.55 3.66 -1.66
CA GLU A 221 12.58 4.75 -1.56
C GLU A 221 12.32 5.37 -2.93
N LEU A 222 11.17 6.00 -3.07
CA LEU A 222 10.84 6.96 -4.11
C LEU A 222 10.35 8.24 -3.42
N ALA A 223 11.21 9.24 -3.33
CA ALA A 223 10.87 10.56 -2.81
C ALA A 223 9.91 11.29 -3.76
N SER A 224 9.24 12.34 -3.26
CA SER A 224 8.33 13.12 -4.12
C SER A 224 9.03 13.79 -5.32
N THR A 225 10.34 13.91 -5.28
CA THR A 225 11.19 14.45 -6.37
C THR A 225 11.58 13.42 -7.44
N ASP A 226 11.25 12.15 -7.25
CA ASP A 226 11.55 11.06 -8.20
C ASP A 226 10.47 10.87 -9.29
N PHE A 227 9.37 11.64 -9.19
CA PHE A 227 8.20 11.53 -10.07
C PHE A 227 8.13 12.63 -11.12
#